data_21c5d08c7473c0abd457ca41bf4b0ee9
#
_entry.id   21c5d08c7473c0abd457ca41bf4b0ee9
#
_cell.length_a   1.000
_cell.length_b   1.000
_cell.length_c   1.000
_cell.angle_alpha   90.00
_cell.angle_beta   90.00
_cell.angle_gamma   90.00
#
_symmetry.space_group_name_H-M   'P 1'
#
loop_
_entity.id
_entity.type
_entity.pdbx_description
1 polymer ?
#
loop_
_entity_poly.entity_id
_entity_poly.type
_entity_poly.pdbx_seq_one_letter_code
_entity_poly.pdbx_strand_id
1 'polypeptide(L)'
;MDWTKFNNHGESSNHAFEVMCNILFKYWFKKEYKDNISHFAFINGSGGDGGVEAYGLLTSGDVIGVQSKWFPQKMEASQFTQIENSFYTAIKVRPKLKRYIVCVPRDFTSKRMVKNNQVTKDTEESKWINLCEKINKEYPDVVIELWDETSIQEKLCLPETQGCYKYWFECSDVFETEILTSYQRAINSWAKPKYIPDLYSMGYIHDKLSCFISSFEATKKKYDMTQNIYAIVQKLKRAYEDILRLKFTENEKVLLEKIKSDISILGEWLCIIREIGSLVASGSDIERDNFEKKFELNCDSSELKDSSLHFSYYTHFYEVESILDNIEDDFEQFKRCVISDSHNKIIFLGNQGTGKTAGIVSEINLMLQGKTYLPILVQAKDYRKGDSWLSILTRTIGLSTTWSELELFQALENAALLRNRYLNESCDIVVQPKCLICVDGIDEASSWSFWKERIEETQVYENIFSNVKFVFLSRPYVFPRYYDL
;
A
#
# COMPACT_ATOMS: atom_id res chain seq x y z
N MET A 1 -5.23 24.49 -16.56
CA MET A 1 -4.06 24.34 -15.64
C MET A 1 -2.78 24.63 -16.43
N ASP A 2 -1.75 25.17 -15.80
CA ASP A 2 -0.49 25.47 -16.51
C ASP A 2 0.55 24.38 -16.23
N TRP A 3 0.61 23.39 -17.11
CA TRP A 3 1.54 22.26 -16.98
C TRP A 3 3.02 22.64 -17.09
N THR A 4 3.33 23.89 -17.51
CA THR A 4 4.72 24.38 -17.50
C THR A 4 5.23 24.63 -16.09
N LYS A 5 4.30 24.76 -15.12
CA LYS A 5 4.60 24.89 -13.68
C LYS A 5 4.59 23.54 -12.94
N PHE A 6 4.28 22.46 -13.62
CA PHE A 6 4.30 21.14 -13.00
C PHE A 6 5.72 20.77 -12.58
N ASN A 7 5.94 20.68 -11.29
CA ASN A 7 7.23 20.35 -10.73
C ASN A 7 7.36 18.82 -10.59
N ASN A 8 8.28 18.23 -11.31
CA ASN A 8 8.58 16.81 -11.22
C ASN A 8 9.57 16.45 -10.10
N HIS A 9 10.01 17.45 -9.32
CA HIS A 9 10.93 17.28 -8.19
C HIS A 9 12.23 16.52 -8.52
N GLY A 10 12.70 16.63 -9.78
CA GLY A 10 13.92 15.96 -10.26
C GLY A 10 13.71 14.56 -10.83
N GLU A 11 12.49 14.05 -10.80
CA GLU A 11 12.11 12.78 -11.43
C GLU A 11 11.66 12.97 -12.89
N SER A 12 11.37 11.88 -13.61
CA SER A 12 10.76 11.99 -14.93
C SER A 12 9.34 12.53 -14.84
N SER A 13 8.91 13.35 -15.81
CA SER A 13 7.54 13.88 -15.85
C SER A 13 6.49 12.77 -15.93
N ASN A 14 6.81 11.65 -16.58
CA ASN A 14 5.93 10.48 -16.62
C ASN A 14 5.69 9.92 -15.21
N HIS A 15 6.76 9.67 -14.46
CA HIS A 15 6.67 9.13 -13.10
C HIS A 15 5.98 10.11 -12.15
N ALA A 16 6.36 11.38 -12.20
CA ALA A 16 5.74 12.42 -11.36
C ALA A 16 4.23 12.53 -11.62
N PHE A 17 3.81 12.53 -12.90
CA PHE A 17 2.40 12.56 -13.28
C PHE A 17 1.64 11.31 -12.85
N GLU A 18 2.26 10.13 -12.99
CA GLU A 18 1.73 8.87 -12.49
C GLU A 18 1.44 8.95 -10.99
N VAL A 19 2.44 9.37 -10.20
CA VAL A 19 2.29 9.47 -8.73
C VAL A 19 1.18 10.45 -8.35
N MET A 20 1.13 11.63 -9.00
CA MET A 20 0.07 12.60 -8.78
C MET A 20 -1.32 12.02 -9.06
N CYS A 21 -1.51 11.40 -10.22
CA CYS A 21 -2.79 10.80 -10.60
C CYS A 21 -3.20 9.65 -9.69
N ASN A 22 -2.26 8.82 -9.28
CA ASN A 22 -2.50 7.72 -8.35
C ASN A 22 -2.97 8.20 -6.98
N ILE A 23 -2.41 9.30 -6.48
CA ILE A 23 -2.84 9.93 -5.23
C ILE A 23 -4.24 10.52 -5.36
N LEU A 24 -4.51 11.27 -6.44
CA LEU A 24 -5.84 11.80 -6.71
C LEU A 24 -6.88 10.68 -6.84
N PHE A 25 -6.52 9.59 -7.50
CA PHE A 25 -7.37 8.40 -7.60
C PHE A 25 -7.63 7.79 -6.23
N LYS A 26 -6.63 7.68 -5.35
CA LYS A 26 -6.80 7.19 -3.97
C LYS A 26 -7.83 8.01 -3.19
N TYR A 27 -7.72 9.35 -3.23
CA TYR A 27 -8.67 10.23 -2.52
C TYR A 27 -10.08 10.12 -3.11
N TRP A 28 -10.18 10.17 -4.45
CA TRP A 28 -11.45 10.00 -5.13
C TRP A 28 -12.08 8.64 -4.84
N PHE A 29 -11.33 7.56 -4.93
CA PHE A 29 -11.79 6.19 -4.69
C PHE A 29 -12.32 6.02 -3.25
N LYS A 30 -11.58 6.50 -2.25
CA LYS A 30 -12.02 6.47 -0.85
C LYS A 30 -13.30 7.26 -0.62
N LYS A 31 -13.48 8.39 -1.30
CA LYS A 31 -14.68 9.23 -1.20
C LYS A 31 -15.88 8.61 -1.90
N GLU A 32 -15.68 8.04 -3.08
CA GLU A 32 -16.74 7.48 -3.93
C GLU A 32 -17.31 6.19 -3.35
N TYR A 33 -16.46 5.29 -2.88
CA TYR A 33 -16.86 3.94 -2.47
C TYR A 33 -16.94 3.73 -0.96
N LYS A 34 -16.37 4.59 -0.14
CA LYS A 34 -16.46 4.59 1.34
C LYS A 34 -16.41 3.18 1.96
N ASP A 35 -17.52 2.73 2.55
CA ASP A 35 -17.63 1.47 3.30
C ASP A 35 -17.55 0.21 2.42
N ASN A 36 -17.57 0.37 1.09
CA ASN A 36 -17.49 -0.74 0.14
C ASN A 36 -16.07 -1.08 -0.29
N ILE A 37 -15.06 -0.48 0.33
CA ILE A 37 -13.65 -0.69 0.00
C ILE A 37 -13.13 -1.92 0.73
N SER A 38 -12.59 -2.88 -0.03
CA SER A 38 -11.84 -3.99 0.52
C SER A 38 -10.35 -3.65 0.61
N HIS A 39 -9.82 -3.01 -0.43
CA HIS A 39 -8.39 -2.77 -0.55
C HIS A 39 -8.06 -1.70 -1.57
N PHE A 40 -6.90 -1.04 -1.42
CA PHE A 40 -6.31 -0.12 -2.39
C PHE A 40 -4.82 -0.43 -2.56
N ALA A 41 -4.35 -0.49 -3.80
CA ALA A 41 -2.95 -0.77 -4.11
C ALA A 41 -2.37 0.20 -5.16
N PHE A 42 -1.13 0.64 -4.91
CA PHE A 42 -0.27 1.20 -5.94
C PHE A 42 0.52 0.07 -6.60
N ILE A 43 0.62 0.07 -7.93
CA ILE A 43 1.37 -0.94 -8.67
C ILE A 43 2.70 -0.34 -9.13
N ASN A 44 3.76 -1.14 -9.10
CA ASN A 44 5.04 -0.73 -9.64
C ASN A 44 5.12 -1.10 -11.13
N GLY A 45 5.36 -0.11 -12.00
CA GLY A 45 5.44 -0.29 -13.44
C GLY A 45 6.74 -0.93 -13.96
N SER A 46 7.77 -1.14 -13.13
CA SER A 46 9.08 -1.62 -13.60
C SER A 46 9.11 -3.07 -14.13
N GLY A 47 8.09 -3.88 -13.82
CA GLY A 47 7.91 -5.24 -14.36
C GLY A 47 6.70 -5.39 -15.30
N GLY A 48 6.07 -4.25 -15.64
CA GLY A 48 4.77 -4.20 -16.30
C GLY A 48 3.65 -3.97 -15.28
N ASP A 49 2.92 -2.87 -15.44
CA ASP A 49 1.85 -2.42 -14.53
C ASP A 49 0.57 -3.27 -14.62
N GLY A 50 0.57 -4.31 -15.42
CA GLY A 50 -0.64 -5.09 -15.71
C GLY A 50 -1.78 -4.22 -16.25
N GLY A 51 -1.43 -3.10 -16.94
CA GLY A 51 -2.36 -2.17 -17.58
C GLY A 51 -3.03 -1.17 -16.63
N VAL A 52 -2.65 -1.12 -15.34
CA VAL A 52 -3.08 -0.11 -14.36
C VAL A 52 -1.95 0.21 -13.39
N GLU A 53 -1.82 1.46 -12.98
CA GLU A 53 -0.77 1.95 -12.07
C GLU A 53 -1.23 1.97 -10.60
N ALA A 54 -2.54 2.05 -10.40
CA ALA A 54 -3.17 1.80 -9.11
C ALA A 54 -4.56 1.20 -9.31
N TYR A 55 -5.05 0.50 -8.31
CA TYR A 55 -6.43 -0.01 -8.32
C TYR A 55 -7.03 -0.04 -6.92
N GLY A 56 -8.35 0.07 -6.88
CA GLY A 56 -9.15 -0.22 -5.71
C GLY A 56 -9.95 -1.50 -5.92
N LEU A 57 -9.99 -2.33 -4.90
CA LEU A 57 -10.82 -3.52 -4.83
C LEU A 57 -12.02 -3.24 -3.92
N LEU A 58 -13.21 -3.52 -4.41
CA LEU A 58 -14.44 -3.41 -3.63
C LEU A 58 -14.74 -4.71 -2.87
N THR A 59 -15.57 -4.62 -1.82
CA THR A 59 -16.03 -5.79 -1.05
C THR A 59 -16.81 -6.81 -1.91
N SER A 60 -17.39 -6.37 -3.04
CA SER A 60 -17.99 -7.24 -4.07
C SER A 60 -16.97 -8.06 -4.87
N GLY A 61 -15.68 -7.72 -4.74
CA GLY A 61 -14.60 -8.25 -5.57
C GLY A 61 -14.42 -7.50 -6.90
N ASP A 62 -15.20 -6.45 -7.16
CA ASP A 62 -15.04 -5.61 -8.36
C ASP A 62 -13.78 -4.75 -8.26
N VAL A 63 -13.12 -4.54 -9.39
CA VAL A 63 -11.88 -3.76 -9.48
C VAL A 63 -12.15 -2.44 -10.20
N ILE A 64 -11.61 -1.36 -9.63
CA ILE A 64 -11.58 -0.04 -10.24
C ILE A 64 -10.11 0.30 -10.46
N GLY A 65 -9.68 0.53 -11.70
CA GLY A 65 -8.28 0.76 -12.06
C GLY A 65 -8.04 2.14 -12.66
N VAL A 66 -6.83 2.67 -12.47
CA VAL A 66 -6.36 3.91 -13.08
C VAL A 66 -5.07 3.68 -13.85
N GLN A 67 -4.98 4.31 -15.01
CA GLN A 67 -3.80 4.36 -15.89
C GLN A 67 -3.50 5.82 -16.21
N SER A 68 -2.25 6.24 -16.03
CA SER A 68 -1.78 7.59 -16.34
C SER A 68 -0.90 7.59 -17.59
N LYS A 69 -1.06 8.59 -18.43
CA LYS A 69 -0.24 8.76 -19.63
C LYS A 69 0.19 10.21 -19.76
N TRP A 70 1.47 10.49 -19.62
CA TRP A 70 2.03 11.82 -19.82
C TRP A 70 2.11 12.15 -21.32
N PHE A 71 0.97 12.57 -21.87
CA PHE A 71 0.87 13.03 -23.27
C PHE A 71 0.51 14.54 -23.30
N PRO A 72 1.44 15.46 -23.00
CA PRO A 72 1.16 16.89 -22.93
C PRO A 72 0.90 17.52 -24.31
N GLN A 73 1.33 16.86 -25.38
CA GLN A 73 1.10 17.28 -26.75
C GLN A 73 -0.14 16.61 -27.34
N LYS A 74 -0.62 17.14 -28.48
CA LYS A 74 -1.76 16.56 -29.21
C LYS A 74 -1.54 15.07 -29.46
N MET A 75 -2.54 14.27 -29.12
CA MET A 75 -2.49 12.83 -29.25
C MET A 75 -2.84 12.36 -30.67
N GLU A 76 -1.99 11.53 -31.23
CA GLU A 76 -2.20 10.86 -32.49
C GLU A 76 -2.69 9.41 -32.29
N ALA A 77 -2.93 8.67 -33.37
CA ALA A 77 -3.45 7.31 -33.30
C ALA A 77 -2.60 6.35 -32.44
N SER A 78 -1.27 6.54 -32.42
CA SER A 78 -0.34 5.70 -31.67
C SER A 78 -0.54 5.79 -30.15
N GLN A 79 -0.86 6.99 -29.61
CA GLN A 79 -1.14 7.17 -28.19
C GLN A 79 -2.47 6.51 -27.78
N PHE A 80 -3.50 6.61 -28.64
CA PHE A 80 -4.75 5.88 -28.41
C PHE A 80 -4.56 4.37 -28.45
N THR A 81 -3.72 3.86 -29.35
CA THR A 81 -3.34 2.43 -29.39
C THR A 81 -2.61 2.00 -28.11
N GLN A 82 -1.76 2.85 -27.52
CA GLN A 82 -1.11 2.55 -26.25
C GLN A 82 -2.13 2.43 -25.11
N ILE A 83 -3.13 3.34 -25.05
CA ILE A 83 -4.21 3.27 -24.06
C ILE A 83 -5.03 1.99 -24.25
N GLU A 84 -5.37 1.66 -25.49
CA GLU A 84 -6.09 0.44 -25.84
C GLU A 84 -5.36 -0.83 -25.38
N ASN A 85 -4.06 -0.92 -25.67
CA ASN A 85 -3.22 -2.06 -25.26
C ASN A 85 -3.13 -2.17 -23.72
N SER A 86 -3.03 -1.03 -23.03
CA SER A 86 -3.05 -1.01 -21.56
C SER A 86 -4.38 -1.53 -21.01
N PHE A 87 -5.50 -1.15 -21.62
CA PHE A 87 -6.83 -1.65 -21.22
C PHE A 87 -6.94 -3.17 -21.40
N TYR A 88 -6.53 -3.71 -22.57
CA TYR A 88 -6.59 -5.15 -22.80
C TYR A 88 -5.66 -5.94 -21.87
N THR A 89 -4.55 -5.34 -21.48
CA THR A 89 -3.68 -5.91 -20.44
C THR A 89 -4.38 -5.88 -19.08
N ALA A 90 -5.03 -4.75 -18.74
CA ALA A 90 -5.74 -4.59 -17.47
C ALA A 90 -6.87 -5.61 -17.27
N ILE A 91 -7.71 -5.80 -18.29
CA ILE A 91 -8.84 -6.73 -18.20
C ILE A 91 -8.37 -8.20 -18.18
N LYS A 92 -7.27 -8.51 -18.88
CA LYS A 92 -6.67 -9.85 -18.87
C LYS A 92 -6.10 -10.21 -17.48
N VAL A 93 -5.43 -9.27 -16.83
CA VAL A 93 -4.82 -9.46 -15.51
C VAL A 93 -5.89 -9.37 -14.41
N ARG A 94 -6.92 -8.53 -14.60
CA ARG A 94 -8.01 -8.27 -13.65
C ARG A 94 -9.38 -8.48 -14.30
N PRO A 95 -9.85 -9.74 -14.41
CA PRO A 95 -11.11 -10.05 -15.09
C PRO A 95 -12.37 -9.43 -14.46
N LYS A 96 -12.26 -8.98 -13.20
CA LYS A 96 -13.35 -8.28 -12.48
C LYS A 96 -13.24 -6.74 -12.58
N LEU A 97 -12.46 -6.21 -13.53
CA LEU A 97 -12.38 -4.78 -13.79
C LEU A 97 -13.76 -4.26 -14.21
N LYS A 98 -14.30 -3.28 -13.46
CA LYS A 98 -15.60 -2.66 -13.71
C LYS A 98 -15.51 -1.21 -14.14
N ARG A 99 -14.43 -0.52 -13.74
CA ARG A 99 -14.18 0.86 -14.11
C ARG A 99 -12.70 1.04 -14.42
N TYR A 100 -12.41 1.64 -15.56
CA TYR A 100 -11.06 1.92 -16.03
C TYR A 100 -10.91 3.40 -16.30
N ILE A 101 -10.08 4.07 -15.51
CA ILE A 101 -9.85 5.50 -15.57
C ILE A 101 -8.54 5.76 -16.29
N VAL A 102 -8.58 6.62 -17.29
CA VAL A 102 -7.39 7.05 -18.05
C VAL A 102 -7.12 8.52 -17.75
N CYS A 103 -5.93 8.82 -17.21
CA CYS A 103 -5.49 10.17 -16.91
C CYS A 103 -4.56 10.70 -18.00
N VAL A 104 -4.84 11.91 -18.52
CA VAL A 104 -3.98 12.61 -19.48
C VAL A 104 -3.88 14.09 -19.13
N PRO A 105 -2.70 14.75 -19.30
CA PRO A 105 -2.48 16.13 -18.87
C PRO A 105 -2.97 17.15 -19.92
N ARG A 106 -4.12 16.92 -20.52
CA ARG A 106 -4.69 17.83 -21.52
C ARG A 106 -6.16 17.54 -21.80
N ASP A 107 -6.89 18.58 -22.20
CA ASP A 107 -8.23 18.45 -22.75
C ASP A 107 -8.17 18.04 -24.22
N PHE A 108 -9.10 17.19 -24.65
CA PHE A 108 -9.15 16.74 -26.03
C PHE A 108 -9.76 17.79 -26.97
N THR A 109 -9.18 17.88 -28.16
CA THR A 109 -9.72 18.75 -29.21
C THR A 109 -11.04 18.19 -29.70
N SER A 110 -12.10 19.03 -29.62
CA SER A 110 -13.45 18.70 -30.10
C SER A 110 -13.67 19.08 -31.55
N LYS A 111 -14.75 18.57 -32.15
CA LYS A 111 -15.22 18.94 -33.50
C LYS A 111 -15.52 20.45 -33.55
N ARG A 112 -14.97 21.14 -34.51
CA ARG A 112 -15.20 22.56 -34.75
C ARG A 112 -15.46 22.88 -36.24
N MET A 113 -16.18 23.91 -36.51
CA MET A 113 -16.35 24.41 -37.86
C MET A 113 -15.10 25.14 -38.36
N VAL A 114 -14.62 24.79 -39.53
CA VAL A 114 -13.51 25.47 -40.21
C VAL A 114 -14.07 26.45 -41.27
N LYS A 115 -13.20 27.36 -41.80
CA LYS A 115 -13.55 28.49 -42.66
C LYS A 115 -14.45 28.16 -43.87
N ASN A 116 -14.66 26.90 -44.24
CA ASN A 116 -15.51 26.50 -45.37
C ASN A 116 -16.77 25.73 -44.93
N ASN A 117 -17.33 26.01 -43.78
CA ASN A 117 -18.46 25.27 -43.18
C ASN A 117 -18.26 23.76 -43.09
N GLN A 118 -17.02 23.29 -43.14
CA GLN A 118 -16.67 21.88 -42.92
C GLN A 118 -16.41 21.63 -41.45
N VAL A 119 -16.91 20.51 -40.92
CA VAL A 119 -16.66 20.06 -39.57
C VAL A 119 -15.37 19.22 -39.55
N THR A 120 -14.45 19.50 -38.64
CA THR A 120 -13.26 18.68 -38.45
C THR A 120 -13.69 17.28 -38.07
N LYS A 121 -13.27 16.25 -38.83
CA LYS A 121 -13.70 14.87 -38.62
C LYS A 121 -12.74 14.06 -37.71
N ASP A 122 -11.46 14.41 -37.77
CA ASP A 122 -10.40 13.68 -37.03
C ASP A 122 -9.92 14.50 -35.81
N THR A 123 -10.65 14.37 -34.72
CA THR A 123 -10.36 15.05 -33.44
C THR A 123 -9.99 14.02 -32.39
N GLU A 124 -9.25 14.43 -31.32
CA GLU A 124 -8.93 13.56 -30.19
C GLU A 124 -10.19 13.01 -29.54
N GLU A 125 -11.21 13.85 -29.36
CA GLU A 125 -12.52 13.46 -28.83
C GLU A 125 -13.17 12.34 -29.68
N SER A 126 -13.15 12.46 -31.02
CA SER A 126 -13.72 11.40 -31.87
C SER A 126 -12.93 10.11 -31.82
N LYS A 127 -11.60 10.17 -31.71
CA LYS A 127 -10.75 8.98 -31.51
C LYS A 127 -11.03 8.31 -30.18
N TRP A 128 -11.21 9.09 -29.10
CA TRP A 128 -11.58 8.58 -27.77
C TRP A 128 -12.94 7.89 -27.80
N ILE A 129 -13.97 8.53 -28.37
CA ILE A 129 -15.31 7.94 -28.48
C ILE A 129 -15.24 6.61 -29.25
N ASN A 130 -14.55 6.58 -30.39
CA ASN A 130 -14.39 5.34 -31.18
C ASN A 130 -13.67 4.23 -30.37
N LEU A 131 -12.67 4.58 -29.57
CA LEU A 131 -11.98 3.64 -28.68
C LEU A 131 -12.94 3.09 -27.62
N CYS A 132 -13.69 3.96 -26.96
CA CYS A 132 -14.69 3.55 -25.95
C CYS A 132 -15.77 2.65 -26.56
N GLU A 133 -16.30 3.00 -27.76
CA GLU A 133 -17.29 2.19 -28.47
C GLU A 133 -16.75 0.81 -28.85
N LYS A 134 -15.49 0.73 -29.29
CA LYS A 134 -14.82 -0.51 -29.61
C LYS A 134 -14.72 -1.40 -28.38
N ILE A 135 -14.23 -0.87 -27.27
CA ILE A 135 -14.07 -1.62 -26.01
C ILE A 135 -15.42 -2.03 -25.45
N ASN A 136 -16.42 -1.13 -25.43
CA ASN A 136 -17.75 -1.43 -24.90
C ASN A 136 -18.48 -2.54 -25.66
N LYS A 137 -18.17 -2.74 -26.96
CA LYS A 137 -18.72 -3.88 -27.73
C LYS A 137 -18.20 -5.24 -27.21
N GLU A 138 -16.95 -5.27 -26.76
CA GLU A 138 -16.32 -6.50 -26.25
C GLU A 138 -16.55 -6.69 -24.74
N TYR A 139 -16.58 -5.59 -24.00
CA TYR A 139 -16.69 -5.54 -22.51
C TYR A 139 -17.78 -4.55 -22.08
N PRO A 140 -19.07 -4.86 -22.30
CA PRO A 140 -20.18 -3.94 -22.03
C PRO A 140 -20.36 -3.58 -20.55
N ASP A 141 -19.82 -4.39 -19.64
CA ASP A 141 -19.89 -4.20 -18.19
C ASP A 141 -18.77 -3.32 -17.64
N VAL A 142 -17.84 -2.85 -18.46
CA VAL A 142 -16.70 -2.03 -18.03
C VAL A 142 -16.92 -0.57 -18.42
N VAL A 143 -16.94 0.32 -17.44
CA VAL A 143 -17.01 1.75 -17.67
C VAL A 143 -15.60 2.29 -17.90
N ILE A 144 -15.40 2.97 -19.05
CA ILE A 144 -14.14 3.66 -19.34
C ILE A 144 -14.35 5.15 -19.13
N GLU A 145 -13.50 5.76 -18.32
CA GLU A 145 -13.57 7.17 -17.94
C GLU A 145 -12.28 7.89 -18.29
N LEU A 146 -12.42 9.12 -18.80
CA LEU A 146 -11.28 10.01 -19.06
C LEU A 146 -11.17 11.03 -17.93
N TRP A 147 -9.98 11.13 -17.34
CA TRP A 147 -9.58 12.27 -16.54
C TRP A 147 -8.59 13.10 -17.36
N ASP A 148 -9.15 14.06 -18.07
CA ASP A 148 -8.43 15.07 -18.83
C ASP A 148 -7.91 16.21 -17.92
N GLU A 149 -7.29 17.23 -18.50
CA GLU A 149 -6.77 18.38 -17.75
C GLU A 149 -7.83 19.02 -16.86
N THR A 150 -9.03 19.27 -17.38
CA THR A 150 -10.14 19.88 -16.64
C THR A 150 -10.56 18.98 -15.47
N SER A 151 -10.74 17.70 -15.69
CA SER A 151 -11.12 16.73 -14.66
C SER A 151 -10.04 16.58 -13.56
N ILE A 152 -8.77 16.59 -13.93
CA ILE A 152 -7.65 16.56 -12.98
C ILE A 152 -7.61 17.86 -12.16
N GLN A 153 -7.79 19.01 -12.81
CA GLN A 153 -7.83 20.30 -12.13
C GLN A 153 -8.97 20.38 -11.12
N GLU A 154 -10.17 19.93 -11.47
CA GLU A 154 -11.31 19.87 -10.56
C GLU A 154 -10.97 19.04 -9.31
N LYS A 155 -10.31 17.90 -9.48
CA LYS A 155 -9.89 17.04 -8.37
C LYS A 155 -8.79 17.67 -7.51
N LEU A 156 -7.86 18.40 -8.10
CA LEU A 156 -6.80 19.11 -7.37
C LEU A 156 -7.31 20.33 -6.60
N CYS A 157 -8.42 20.95 -7.05
CA CYS A 157 -9.03 22.10 -6.40
C CYS A 157 -9.95 21.74 -5.22
N LEU A 158 -10.17 20.46 -4.94
CA LEU A 158 -10.95 20.04 -3.78
C LEU A 158 -10.21 20.37 -2.47
N PRO A 159 -10.92 20.74 -1.40
CA PRO A 159 -10.30 21.00 -0.10
C PRO A 159 -9.42 19.86 0.40
N GLU A 160 -9.85 18.63 0.14
CA GLU A 160 -9.14 17.41 0.54
C GLU A 160 -7.89 17.09 -0.29
N THR A 161 -7.54 17.87 -1.31
CA THR A 161 -6.39 17.64 -2.20
C THR A 161 -5.55 18.90 -2.45
N GLN A 162 -5.80 19.98 -1.75
CA GLN A 162 -5.07 21.24 -1.93
C GLN A 162 -3.56 21.09 -1.66
N GLY A 163 -3.16 20.25 -0.73
CA GLY A 163 -1.75 19.96 -0.47
C GLY A 163 -1.08 19.26 -1.65
N CYS A 164 -1.82 18.43 -2.40
CA CYS A 164 -1.32 17.87 -3.67
C CYS A 164 -1.08 18.97 -4.70
N TYR A 165 -2.04 19.90 -4.86
CA TYR A 165 -1.85 21.04 -5.76
C TYR A 165 -0.62 21.86 -5.39
N LYS A 166 -0.48 22.24 -4.11
CA LYS A 166 0.70 22.99 -3.64
C LYS A 166 2.00 22.25 -3.89
N TYR A 167 2.04 20.96 -3.61
CA TYR A 167 3.23 20.13 -3.83
C TYR A 167 3.65 20.12 -5.31
N TRP A 168 2.71 19.86 -6.22
CA TRP A 168 3.01 19.67 -7.64
C TRP A 168 3.14 20.96 -8.45
N PHE A 169 2.54 22.10 -8.00
CA PHE A 169 2.48 23.32 -8.80
C PHE A 169 2.98 24.59 -8.11
N GLU A 170 3.13 24.62 -6.79
CA GLU A 170 3.55 25.78 -6.04
C GLU A 170 4.89 25.60 -5.31
N CYS A 171 5.28 24.38 -4.96
CA CYS A 171 6.59 24.10 -4.40
C CYS A 171 7.66 24.30 -5.46
N SER A 172 8.46 25.37 -5.30
CA SER A 172 9.53 25.72 -6.23
C SER A 172 10.81 24.92 -6.01
N ASP A 173 11.01 24.37 -4.81
CA ASP A 173 12.26 23.72 -4.42
C ASP A 173 12.03 22.26 -3.97
N VAL A 174 13.11 21.53 -3.99
CA VAL A 174 13.15 20.11 -3.73
C VAL A 174 12.79 19.85 -2.26
N PHE A 175 11.49 19.79 -1.98
CA PHE A 175 10.91 19.51 -0.68
C PHE A 175 11.56 18.29 0.01
N GLU A 176 11.91 17.27 -0.78
CA GLU A 176 12.67 16.12 -0.34
C GLU A 176 14.10 16.52 0.14
N THR A 177 14.77 17.42 -0.57
CA THR A 177 16.12 17.89 -0.18
C THR A 177 16.08 18.64 1.15
N GLU A 178 15.04 19.42 1.41
CA GLU A 178 14.86 20.12 2.70
C GLU A 178 14.71 19.10 3.82
N ILE A 179 13.89 18.06 3.62
CA ILE A 179 13.69 16.98 4.61
C ILE A 179 14.99 16.22 4.87
N LEU A 180 15.70 15.79 3.82
CA LEU A 180 16.97 15.07 3.97
C LEU A 180 18.06 15.95 4.59
N THR A 181 18.09 17.23 4.26
CA THR A 181 19.00 18.20 4.88
C THR A 181 18.69 18.39 6.36
N SER A 182 17.40 18.46 6.73
CA SER A 182 16.98 18.55 8.13
C SER A 182 17.39 17.31 8.93
N TYR A 183 17.21 16.13 8.34
CA TYR A 183 17.66 14.87 8.93
C TYR A 183 19.18 14.85 9.15
N GLN A 184 19.99 15.22 8.14
CA GLN A 184 21.43 15.29 8.28
C GLN A 184 21.87 16.33 9.33
N ARG A 185 21.16 17.45 9.42
CA ARG A 185 21.38 18.46 10.47
C ARG A 185 21.11 17.89 11.85
N ALA A 186 20.02 17.17 12.04
CA ALA A 186 19.68 16.51 13.30
C ALA A 186 20.73 15.46 13.69
N ILE A 187 21.17 14.62 12.75
CA ILE A 187 22.25 13.65 12.97
C ILE A 187 23.52 14.36 13.43
N ASN A 188 23.97 15.39 12.73
CA ASN A 188 25.25 16.06 13.02
C ASN A 188 25.21 16.91 14.31
N SER A 189 24.02 17.35 14.77
CA SER A 189 23.89 18.18 15.96
C SER A 189 23.70 17.38 17.25
N TRP A 190 22.57 16.72 17.40
CA TRP A 190 22.15 16.13 18.67
C TRP A 190 22.05 14.63 18.71
N ALA A 191 21.89 13.96 17.56
CA ALA A 191 21.77 12.51 17.51
C ALA A 191 23.15 11.82 17.48
N LYS A 192 24.16 12.41 16.81
CA LYS A 192 25.52 11.85 16.70
C LYS A 192 26.18 11.51 18.05
N PRO A 193 26.10 12.33 19.10
CA PRO A 193 26.67 11.97 20.39
C PRO A 193 26.00 10.73 21.05
N LYS A 194 24.78 10.39 20.62
CA LYS A 194 24.02 9.24 21.10
C LYS A 194 24.20 8.01 20.20
N TYR A 195 24.82 8.17 19.03
CA TYR A 195 24.97 7.14 18.01
C TYR A 195 26.41 6.60 17.98
N ILE A 196 26.56 5.35 18.36
CA ILE A 196 27.82 4.60 18.28
C ILE A 196 27.56 3.35 17.44
N PRO A 197 27.88 3.37 16.11
CA PRO A 197 27.53 2.31 15.17
C PRO A 197 28.00 0.92 15.61
N ASP A 198 29.20 0.83 16.16
CA ASP A 198 29.86 -0.42 16.52
C ASP A 198 29.30 -1.07 17.82
N LEU A 199 28.48 -0.35 18.59
CA LEU A 199 27.86 -0.83 19.81
C LEU A 199 26.40 -1.24 19.66
N TYR A 200 25.79 -0.98 18.49
CA TYR A 200 24.41 -1.34 18.22
C TYR A 200 24.33 -2.77 17.67
N SER A 201 23.82 -3.70 18.46
CA SER A 201 23.43 -5.01 17.96
C SER A 201 22.06 -4.91 17.33
N MET A 202 21.96 -5.23 16.03
CA MET A 202 20.68 -5.37 15.32
C MET A 202 19.84 -6.39 16.07
N GLY A 203 18.79 -5.96 16.74
CA GLY A 203 17.97 -6.78 17.59
C GLY A 203 16.51 -6.36 17.53
N TYR A 204 15.88 -6.33 18.67
CA TYR A 204 14.45 -6.04 18.81
C TYR A 204 13.94 -4.80 18.05
N ILE A 205 14.72 -3.69 18.03
CA ILE A 205 14.33 -2.47 17.32
C ILE A 205 14.31 -2.70 15.80
N HIS A 206 15.32 -3.39 15.27
CA HIS A 206 15.39 -3.76 13.87
C HIS A 206 14.14 -4.55 13.44
N ASP A 207 13.86 -5.65 14.14
CA ASP A 207 12.73 -6.53 13.79
C ASP A 207 11.40 -5.78 13.84
N LYS A 208 11.15 -5.02 14.91
CA LYS A 208 9.90 -4.28 15.09
C LYS A 208 9.74 -3.13 14.09
N LEU A 209 10.80 -2.35 13.86
CA LEU A 209 10.74 -1.26 12.90
C LEU A 209 10.60 -1.81 11.47
N SER A 210 11.34 -2.85 11.13
CA SER A 210 11.29 -3.52 9.83
C SER A 210 9.87 -4.01 9.51
N CYS A 211 9.19 -4.64 10.48
CA CYS A 211 7.78 -5.03 10.33
C CYS A 211 6.85 -3.82 10.20
N PHE A 212 7.02 -2.80 11.05
CA PHE A 212 6.18 -1.61 11.08
C PHE A 212 6.20 -0.81 9.78
N ILE A 213 7.36 -0.71 9.14
CA ILE A 213 7.50 0.00 7.85
C ILE A 213 7.32 -0.91 6.63
N SER A 214 7.04 -2.19 6.85
CA SER A 214 6.97 -3.19 5.78
C SER A 214 8.24 -3.20 4.92
N SER A 215 9.40 -3.36 5.57
CA SER A 215 10.69 -3.46 4.86
C SER A 215 10.71 -4.65 3.90
N PHE A 216 11.68 -4.68 2.98
CA PHE A 216 11.83 -5.81 2.07
C PHE A 216 11.92 -7.15 2.79
N GLU A 217 12.73 -7.23 3.85
CA GLU A 217 12.92 -8.45 4.62
C GLU A 217 11.63 -8.90 5.31
N ALA A 218 10.91 -7.96 5.94
CA ALA A 218 9.62 -8.24 6.57
C ALA A 218 8.56 -8.64 5.52
N THR A 219 8.49 -7.94 4.40
CA THR A 219 7.56 -8.26 3.30
C THR A 219 7.88 -9.61 2.67
N LYS A 220 9.17 -9.90 2.46
CA LYS A 220 9.61 -11.21 1.96
C LYS A 220 9.24 -12.33 2.92
N LYS A 221 9.47 -12.14 4.22
CA LYS A 221 9.09 -13.14 5.25
C LYS A 221 7.58 -13.42 5.22
N LYS A 222 6.75 -12.39 5.12
CA LYS A 222 5.28 -12.52 4.96
C LYS A 222 4.92 -13.28 3.68
N TYR A 223 5.58 -12.91 2.57
CA TYR A 223 5.35 -13.56 1.29
C TYR A 223 5.77 -15.06 1.31
N ASP A 224 6.95 -15.36 1.83
CA ASP A 224 7.45 -16.74 1.97
C ASP A 224 6.49 -17.57 2.83
N MET A 225 5.97 -17.01 3.93
CA MET A 225 4.96 -17.67 4.75
C MET A 225 3.66 -17.91 3.97
N THR A 226 3.22 -16.95 3.15
CA THR A 226 2.04 -17.12 2.29
C THR A 226 2.24 -18.24 1.28
N GLN A 227 3.44 -18.36 0.69
CA GLN A 227 3.75 -19.45 -0.23
C GLN A 227 3.81 -20.80 0.48
N ASN A 228 4.34 -20.85 1.69
CA ASN A 228 4.41 -22.08 2.50
C ASN A 228 3.00 -22.59 2.82
N ILE A 229 2.12 -21.71 3.35
CA ILE A 229 0.75 -22.14 3.68
C ILE A 229 -0.05 -22.54 2.43
N TYR A 230 0.17 -21.84 1.30
CA TYR A 230 -0.41 -22.23 0.01
C TYR A 230 0.02 -23.64 -0.40
N ALA A 231 1.31 -23.98 -0.26
CA ALA A 231 1.84 -25.30 -0.58
C ALA A 231 1.26 -26.40 0.33
N ILE A 232 1.11 -26.12 1.63
CA ILE A 232 0.49 -27.05 2.60
C ILE A 232 -0.95 -27.35 2.22
N VAL A 233 -1.78 -26.31 1.98
CA VAL A 233 -3.19 -26.47 1.58
C VAL A 233 -3.31 -27.17 0.22
N GLN A 234 -2.43 -26.86 -0.71
CA GLN A 234 -2.39 -27.55 -2.02
C GLN A 234 -2.07 -29.04 -1.87
N LYS A 235 -1.12 -29.38 -0.99
CA LYS A 235 -0.75 -30.77 -0.71
C LYS A 235 -1.93 -31.50 -0.07
N LEU A 236 -2.59 -30.90 0.91
CA LEU A 236 -3.80 -31.45 1.54
C LEU A 236 -4.90 -31.69 0.52
N LYS A 237 -5.20 -30.70 -0.34
CA LYS A 237 -6.21 -30.85 -1.39
C LYS A 237 -5.91 -32.00 -2.34
N ARG A 238 -4.65 -32.17 -2.75
CA ARG A 238 -4.22 -33.30 -3.63
C ARG A 238 -4.43 -34.64 -2.92
N ALA A 239 -4.11 -34.75 -1.63
CA ALA A 239 -4.33 -35.96 -0.88
C ALA A 239 -5.83 -36.34 -0.82
N TYR A 240 -6.71 -35.35 -0.63
CA TYR A 240 -8.16 -35.58 -0.72
C TYR A 240 -8.63 -35.95 -2.13
N GLU A 241 -8.07 -35.36 -3.18
CA GLU A 241 -8.38 -35.71 -4.59
C GLU A 241 -7.89 -37.13 -4.92
N ASP A 242 -6.76 -37.58 -4.34
CA ASP A 242 -6.28 -38.97 -4.54
C ASP A 242 -7.17 -39.99 -3.81
N ILE A 243 -7.66 -39.65 -2.60
CA ILE A 243 -8.67 -40.45 -1.90
C ILE A 243 -9.95 -40.53 -2.73
N LEU A 244 -10.39 -39.44 -3.35
CA LEU A 244 -11.60 -39.41 -4.19
C LEU A 244 -11.53 -40.37 -5.41
N ARG A 245 -10.32 -40.68 -5.88
CA ARG A 245 -10.10 -41.63 -7.00
C ARG A 245 -10.26 -43.09 -6.59
N LEU A 246 -10.33 -43.40 -5.29
CA LEU A 246 -10.51 -44.75 -4.79
C LEU A 246 -11.95 -45.22 -5.08
N LYS A 247 -12.16 -46.55 -5.08
CA LYS A 247 -13.50 -47.13 -5.24
C LYS A 247 -14.23 -47.10 -3.92
N PHE A 248 -15.35 -46.40 -3.88
CA PHE A 248 -16.27 -46.34 -2.73
C PHE A 248 -17.43 -47.33 -2.91
N THR A 249 -17.84 -47.93 -1.81
CA THR A 249 -19.05 -48.78 -1.73
C THR A 249 -20.31 -47.92 -1.63
N GLU A 250 -21.48 -48.56 -1.83
CA GLU A 250 -22.77 -47.89 -1.70
C GLU A 250 -23.00 -47.24 -0.30
N ASN A 251 -22.45 -47.86 0.73
CA ASN A 251 -22.55 -47.40 2.12
C ASN A 251 -21.63 -46.19 2.42
N GLU A 252 -20.70 -45.88 1.53
CA GLU A 252 -19.72 -44.78 1.68
C GLU A 252 -20.09 -43.53 0.85
N LYS A 253 -21.31 -43.46 0.31
CA LYS A 253 -21.76 -42.31 -0.49
C LYS A 253 -21.78 -41.00 0.31
N VAL A 254 -22.13 -41.01 1.58
CA VAL A 254 -22.14 -39.84 2.45
C VAL A 254 -20.70 -39.32 2.61
N LEU A 255 -19.76 -40.22 2.80
CA LEU A 255 -18.32 -39.90 2.88
C LEU A 255 -17.79 -39.30 1.59
N LEU A 256 -18.20 -39.84 0.43
CA LEU A 256 -17.84 -39.31 -0.86
C LEU A 256 -18.31 -37.85 -1.08
N GLU A 257 -19.54 -37.53 -0.67
CA GLU A 257 -20.05 -36.18 -0.77
C GLU A 257 -19.32 -35.23 0.21
N LYS A 258 -18.95 -35.68 1.41
CA LYS A 258 -18.15 -34.90 2.35
C LYS A 258 -16.76 -34.60 1.79
N ILE A 259 -16.07 -35.58 1.20
CA ILE A 259 -14.76 -35.36 0.55
C ILE A 259 -14.86 -34.32 -0.57
N LYS A 260 -15.91 -34.36 -1.39
CA LYS A 260 -16.12 -33.37 -2.44
C LYS A 260 -16.32 -31.96 -1.87
N SER A 261 -17.08 -31.87 -0.75
CA SER A 261 -17.26 -30.60 -0.01
C SER A 261 -15.92 -30.07 0.50
N ASP A 262 -15.12 -30.92 1.14
CA ASP A 262 -13.81 -30.57 1.70
C ASP A 262 -12.84 -30.10 0.60
N ILE A 263 -12.83 -30.77 -0.56
CA ILE A 263 -12.03 -30.34 -1.73
C ILE A 263 -12.47 -28.96 -2.23
N SER A 264 -13.76 -28.64 -2.20
CA SER A 264 -14.29 -27.32 -2.57
C SER A 264 -13.79 -26.24 -1.59
N ILE A 265 -13.92 -26.51 -0.29
CA ILE A 265 -13.45 -25.61 0.78
C ILE A 265 -11.94 -25.34 0.65
N LEU A 266 -11.13 -26.39 0.45
CA LEU A 266 -9.69 -26.24 0.24
C LEU A 266 -9.37 -25.46 -1.04
N GLY A 267 -10.23 -25.57 -2.06
CA GLY A 267 -10.14 -24.76 -3.27
C GLY A 267 -10.37 -23.27 -3.02
N GLU A 268 -11.33 -22.93 -2.17
CA GLU A 268 -11.63 -21.56 -1.76
C GLU A 268 -10.45 -21.00 -0.94
N TRP A 269 -9.91 -21.77 0.00
CA TRP A 269 -8.72 -21.38 0.77
C TRP A 269 -7.52 -21.05 -0.12
N LEU A 270 -7.26 -21.85 -1.14
CA LEU A 270 -6.18 -21.58 -2.09
C LEU A 270 -6.38 -20.26 -2.84
N CYS A 271 -7.62 -19.93 -3.19
CA CYS A 271 -7.93 -18.65 -3.84
C CYS A 271 -7.65 -17.47 -2.90
N ILE A 272 -8.07 -17.55 -1.64
CA ILE A 272 -7.86 -16.53 -0.63
C ILE A 272 -6.38 -16.34 -0.30
N ILE A 273 -5.64 -17.44 -0.07
CA ILE A 273 -4.20 -17.40 0.23
C ILE A 273 -3.43 -16.78 -0.95
N ARG A 274 -3.81 -17.10 -2.19
CA ARG A 274 -3.20 -16.49 -3.38
C ARG A 274 -3.47 -14.99 -3.45
N GLU A 275 -4.68 -14.55 -3.15
CA GLU A 275 -5.04 -13.14 -3.10
C GLU A 275 -4.20 -12.41 -2.05
N ILE A 276 -4.10 -12.96 -0.83
CA ILE A 276 -3.26 -12.41 0.24
C ILE A 276 -1.79 -12.34 -0.19
N GLY A 277 -1.27 -13.38 -0.82
CA GLY A 277 0.09 -13.39 -1.35
C GLY A 277 0.33 -12.27 -2.36
N SER A 278 -0.64 -11.99 -3.23
CA SER A 278 -0.58 -10.89 -4.18
C SER A 278 -0.59 -9.52 -3.48
N LEU A 279 -1.39 -9.36 -2.42
CA LEU A 279 -1.42 -8.13 -1.62
C LEU A 279 -0.08 -7.90 -0.90
N VAL A 280 0.46 -8.93 -0.27
CA VAL A 280 1.79 -8.89 0.38
C VAL A 280 2.86 -8.52 -0.62
N ALA A 281 2.88 -9.17 -1.79
CA ALA A 281 3.88 -8.91 -2.83
C ALA A 281 3.83 -7.47 -3.36
N SER A 282 2.64 -6.86 -3.43
CA SER A 282 2.47 -5.46 -3.83
C SER A 282 2.87 -4.44 -2.75
N GLY A 283 3.31 -4.90 -1.58
CA GLY A 283 3.67 -4.03 -0.45
C GLY A 283 2.46 -3.37 0.21
N SER A 284 1.28 -3.96 0.02
CA SER A 284 0.05 -3.44 0.62
C SER A 284 -0.05 -3.84 2.08
N ASP A 285 -0.50 -2.90 2.92
CA ASP A 285 -0.83 -3.20 4.31
C ASP A 285 -2.14 -4.02 4.33
N ILE A 286 -2.13 -5.16 5.00
CA ILE A 286 -3.32 -6.03 5.16
C ILE A 286 -3.94 -5.69 6.51
N GLU A 287 -5.08 -5.01 6.47
CA GLU A 287 -5.82 -4.67 7.69
C GLU A 287 -6.37 -5.93 8.35
N ARG A 288 -6.27 -5.98 9.68
CA ARG A 288 -6.70 -7.11 10.51
C ARG A 288 -8.15 -7.49 10.25
N ASP A 289 -9.06 -6.53 10.31
CA ASP A 289 -10.49 -6.76 10.13
C ASP A 289 -10.83 -7.32 8.75
N ASN A 290 -10.15 -6.84 7.70
CA ASN A 290 -10.32 -7.35 6.34
C ASN A 290 -9.71 -8.73 6.17
N PHE A 291 -8.59 -9.00 6.84
CA PHE A 291 -7.98 -10.32 6.87
C PHE A 291 -8.89 -11.31 7.61
N GLU A 292 -9.36 -10.97 8.80
CA GLU A 292 -10.25 -11.82 9.60
C GLU A 292 -11.56 -12.09 8.87
N LYS A 293 -12.20 -11.11 8.23
CA LYS A 293 -13.39 -11.32 7.39
C LYS A 293 -13.17 -12.23 6.19
N LYS A 294 -12.01 -12.14 5.56
CA LYS A 294 -11.63 -13.03 4.45
C LYS A 294 -11.20 -14.41 4.93
N PHE A 295 -10.60 -14.48 6.12
CA PHE A 295 -10.15 -15.67 6.82
C PHE A 295 -11.10 -16.13 7.94
N GLU A 296 -12.26 -15.54 8.14
CA GLU A 296 -13.42 -16.14 8.82
C GLU A 296 -13.96 -17.37 8.05
N LEU A 297 -13.20 -17.81 7.11
CA LEU A 297 -13.06 -19.24 6.95
C LEU A 297 -12.78 -19.75 8.36
N ASN A 298 -13.83 -20.29 8.96
CA ASN A 298 -13.64 -21.26 10.01
C ASN A 298 -12.63 -22.26 9.46
N CYS A 299 -11.32 -22.00 9.68
CA CYS A 299 -10.30 -22.99 9.63
C CYS A 299 -10.56 -23.89 10.85
N ASP A 300 -11.80 -24.30 11.00
CA ASP A 300 -12.17 -25.33 11.91
C ASP A 300 -11.70 -26.64 11.28
N SER A 301 -10.41 -26.91 11.49
CA SER A 301 -9.79 -28.17 11.09
C SER A 301 -10.53 -29.35 11.73
N SER A 302 -11.40 -29.11 12.72
CA SER A 302 -12.21 -30.15 13.37
C SER A 302 -13.11 -30.86 12.37
N GLU A 303 -13.74 -30.14 11.43
CA GLU A 303 -14.55 -30.78 10.38
C GLU A 303 -13.70 -31.64 9.43
N LEU A 304 -12.50 -31.18 9.08
CA LEU A 304 -11.55 -31.92 8.26
C LEU A 304 -10.97 -33.12 9.04
N LYS A 305 -10.67 -32.94 10.34
CA LYS A 305 -10.19 -34.02 11.23
C LYS A 305 -11.27 -35.10 11.43
N ASP A 306 -12.53 -34.73 11.60
CA ASP A 306 -13.64 -35.67 11.67
C ASP A 306 -13.78 -36.49 10.40
N SER A 307 -13.57 -35.87 9.23
CA SER A 307 -13.57 -36.59 7.95
C SER A 307 -12.39 -37.55 7.88
N SER A 308 -11.20 -37.16 8.37
CA SER A 308 -9.99 -37.96 8.31
C SER A 308 -10.07 -39.25 9.16
N LEU A 309 -10.75 -39.22 10.30
CA LEU A 309 -10.96 -40.41 11.15
C LEU A 309 -11.65 -41.56 10.42
N HIS A 310 -12.49 -41.25 9.41
CA HIS A 310 -13.15 -42.26 8.57
C HIS A 310 -12.22 -42.85 7.48
N PHE A 311 -11.05 -42.26 7.24
CA PHE A 311 -10.07 -42.68 6.21
C PHE A 311 -8.96 -43.57 6.75
N SER A 312 -8.96 -43.95 8.04
CA SER A 312 -7.90 -44.71 8.69
C SER A 312 -7.49 -46.04 8.01
N TYR A 313 -8.30 -46.51 7.08
CA TYR A 313 -8.08 -47.71 6.30
C TYR A 313 -7.35 -47.50 4.97
N TYR A 314 -7.06 -46.24 4.58
CA TYR A 314 -6.45 -45.95 3.30
C TYR A 314 -4.98 -45.53 3.44
N THR A 315 -4.14 -45.92 2.48
CA THR A 315 -2.68 -45.69 2.54
C THR A 315 -2.26 -44.22 2.55
N HIS A 316 -3.11 -43.31 2.06
CA HIS A 316 -2.84 -41.87 2.06
C HIS A 316 -3.29 -41.14 3.35
N PHE A 317 -3.90 -41.86 4.27
CA PHE A 317 -4.42 -41.31 5.52
C PHE A 317 -3.34 -40.65 6.40
N TYR A 318 -2.21 -41.31 6.56
CA TYR A 318 -1.12 -40.79 7.38
C TYR A 318 -0.58 -39.43 6.89
N GLU A 319 -0.62 -39.19 5.58
CA GLU A 319 -0.20 -37.93 5.01
C GLU A 319 -1.20 -36.81 5.33
N VAL A 320 -2.49 -37.10 5.23
CA VAL A 320 -3.58 -36.17 5.59
C VAL A 320 -3.56 -35.86 7.08
N GLU A 321 -3.48 -36.89 7.93
CA GLU A 321 -3.43 -36.76 9.39
C GLU A 321 -2.23 -35.90 9.83
N SER A 322 -1.04 -36.21 9.31
CA SER A 322 0.21 -35.47 9.64
C SER A 322 0.12 -33.98 9.23
N ILE A 323 -0.58 -33.63 8.15
CA ILE A 323 -0.79 -32.24 7.74
C ILE A 323 -1.83 -31.58 8.66
N LEU A 324 -2.94 -32.26 8.96
CA LEU A 324 -4.03 -31.73 9.78
C LEU A 324 -3.60 -31.48 11.24
N ASP A 325 -2.70 -32.28 11.78
CA ASP A 325 -2.20 -32.09 13.15
C ASP A 325 -1.43 -30.79 13.34
N ASN A 326 -0.79 -30.29 12.27
CA ASN A 326 0.04 -29.09 12.33
C ASN A 326 -0.64 -27.87 11.67
N ILE A 327 -1.75 -28.06 10.95
CA ILE A 327 -2.33 -27.00 10.11
C ILE A 327 -2.82 -25.80 10.94
N GLU A 328 -3.32 -26.04 12.16
CA GLU A 328 -3.79 -24.97 13.04
C GLU A 328 -2.64 -24.06 13.49
N ASP A 329 -1.53 -24.67 13.90
CA ASP A 329 -0.33 -23.93 14.31
C ASP A 329 0.27 -23.18 13.12
N ASP A 330 0.29 -23.78 11.94
CA ASP A 330 0.75 -23.16 10.70
C ASP A 330 -0.14 -21.97 10.33
N PHE A 331 -1.47 -22.08 10.46
CA PHE A 331 -2.41 -20.99 10.21
C PHE A 331 -2.30 -19.88 11.25
N GLU A 332 -2.14 -20.20 12.53
CA GLU A 332 -1.93 -19.19 13.57
C GLU A 332 -0.60 -18.45 13.37
N GLN A 333 0.45 -19.16 13.00
CA GLN A 333 1.71 -18.54 12.64
C GLN A 333 1.59 -17.65 11.40
N PHE A 334 0.85 -18.11 10.40
CA PHE A 334 0.55 -17.34 9.18
C PHE A 334 -0.20 -16.04 9.50
N LYS A 335 -1.26 -16.11 10.29
CA LYS A 335 -2.00 -14.92 10.74
C LYS A 335 -1.07 -13.93 11.43
N ARG A 336 -0.30 -14.38 12.45
CA ARG A 336 0.64 -13.52 13.17
C ARG A 336 1.72 -12.90 12.29
N CYS A 337 2.13 -13.59 11.24
CA CYS A 337 3.15 -13.10 10.32
C CYS A 337 2.57 -12.10 9.31
N VAL A 338 1.38 -12.37 8.77
CA VAL A 338 0.80 -11.64 7.65
C VAL A 338 0.00 -10.44 8.10
N ILE A 339 -0.73 -10.55 9.23
CA ILE A 339 -1.42 -9.39 9.80
C ILE A 339 -0.35 -8.40 10.25
N SER A 340 -0.20 -7.33 9.53
CA SER A 340 0.49 -6.16 10.04
C SER A 340 -0.49 -5.37 10.89
N ASP A 341 -0.04 -4.94 12.07
CA ASP A 341 -0.74 -3.88 12.76
C ASP A 341 -0.78 -2.68 11.80
N SER A 342 -1.96 -2.40 11.27
CA SER A 342 -2.19 -1.33 10.29
C SER A 342 -1.98 0.08 10.89
N HIS A 343 -1.43 0.13 12.10
CA HIS A 343 -1.15 1.37 12.79
C HIS A 343 -0.12 2.23 12.07
N ASN A 344 -0.38 3.53 12.07
CA ASN A 344 0.57 4.51 11.54
C ASN A 344 1.61 4.95 12.58
N LYS A 345 1.57 4.40 13.80
CA LYS A 345 2.46 4.77 14.91
C LYS A 345 3.00 3.56 15.65
N ILE A 346 4.26 3.68 16.10
CA ILE A 346 4.91 2.73 17.01
C ILE A 346 5.62 3.49 18.13
N ILE A 347 5.59 2.96 19.35
CA ILE A 347 6.25 3.55 20.52
C ILE A 347 7.29 2.57 21.04
N PHE A 348 8.56 2.98 21.00
CA PHE A 348 9.66 2.21 21.60
C PHE A 348 9.92 2.70 23.02
N LEU A 349 9.70 1.83 24.00
CA LEU A 349 9.95 2.10 25.41
C LEU A 349 11.23 1.40 25.84
N GLY A 350 12.09 2.13 26.56
CA GLY A 350 13.31 1.56 27.12
C GLY A 350 14.00 2.52 28.08
N ASN A 351 14.79 1.98 29.01
CA ASN A 351 15.52 2.76 30.00
C ASN A 351 16.59 3.67 29.36
N GLN A 352 17.14 4.58 30.14
CA GLN A 352 18.29 5.41 29.70
C GLN A 352 19.48 4.53 29.34
N GLY A 353 20.17 4.86 28.27
CA GLY A 353 21.35 4.10 27.83
C GLY A 353 21.07 2.80 27.07
N THR A 354 19.80 2.45 26.81
CA THR A 354 19.44 1.23 26.04
C THR A 354 19.65 1.34 24.53
N GLY A 355 20.20 2.44 24.05
CA GLY A 355 20.52 2.62 22.63
C GLY A 355 19.35 2.92 21.71
N LYS A 356 18.15 3.32 22.20
CA LYS A 356 16.97 3.59 21.38
C LYS A 356 17.25 4.54 20.20
N THR A 357 17.79 5.71 20.50
CA THR A 357 18.10 6.73 19.48
C THR A 357 19.15 6.20 18.50
N ALA A 358 20.21 5.54 19.01
CA ALA A 358 21.25 4.95 18.18
C ALA A 358 20.67 3.87 17.26
N GLY A 359 19.80 2.99 17.80
CA GLY A 359 19.12 1.96 17.04
C GLY A 359 18.28 2.52 15.90
N ILE A 360 17.38 3.45 16.20
CA ILE A 360 16.52 4.06 15.18
C ILE A 360 17.34 4.79 14.12
N VAL A 361 18.37 5.56 14.51
CA VAL A 361 19.25 6.25 13.55
C VAL A 361 20.02 5.26 12.69
N SER A 362 20.51 4.16 13.25
CA SER A 362 21.17 3.09 12.49
C SER A 362 20.24 2.49 11.44
N GLU A 363 19.02 2.11 11.85
CA GLU A 363 18.02 1.54 10.93
C GLU A 363 17.65 2.53 9.81
N ILE A 364 17.39 3.80 10.15
CA ILE A 364 17.06 4.82 9.16
C ILE A 364 18.24 5.00 8.17
N ASN A 365 19.47 5.00 8.63
CA ASN A 365 20.63 5.12 7.74
C ASN A 365 20.76 3.94 6.77
N LEU A 366 20.47 2.72 7.22
CA LEU A 366 20.40 1.54 6.34
C LEU A 366 19.30 1.70 5.29
N MET A 367 18.12 2.14 5.71
CA MET A 367 16.98 2.36 4.83
C MET A 367 17.20 3.47 3.80
N LEU A 368 17.95 4.50 4.15
CA LEU A 368 18.27 5.61 3.23
C LEU A 368 19.16 5.16 2.06
N GLN A 369 19.95 4.11 2.20
CA GLN A 369 20.77 3.57 1.10
C GLN A 369 19.88 3.11 -0.07
N GLY A 370 18.70 2.59 0.20
CA GLY A 370 17.71 2.17 -0.81
C GLY A 370 16.89 3.31 -1.43
N LYS A 371 17.03 4.56 -0.94
CA LYS A 371 16.22 5.73 -1.36
C LYS A 371 14.70 5.55 -1.26
N THR A 372 14.24 4.60 -0.47
CA THR A 372 12.79 4.27 -0.36
C THR A 372 12.10 5.07 0.75
N TYR A 373 12.84 5.53 1.75
CA TYR A 373 12.29 6.19 2.93
C TYR A 373 12.67 7.66 3.00
N LEU A 374 11.78 8.48 3.57
CA LEU A 374 11.96 9.91 3.79
C LEU A 374 11.88 10.19 5.31
N PRO A 375 13.01 10.31 6.02
CA PRO A 375 13.01 10.46 7.47
C PRO A 375 12.96 11.92 7.91
N ILE A 376 12.18 12.19 8.96
CA ILE A 376 12.16 13.44 9.71
C ILE A 376 12.48 13.10 11.16
N LEU A 377 13.52 13.68 11.72
CA LEU A 377 13.97 13.42 13.08
C LEU A 377 13.67 14.63 13.98
N VAL A 378 12.74 14.45 14.91
CA VAL A 378 12.24 15.48 15.82
C VAL A 378 12.79 15.25 17.22
N GLN A 379 13.36 16.29 17.84
CA GLN A 379 13.77 16.27 19.23
C GLN A 379 12.64 16.81 20.12
N ALA A 380 12.03 15.94 20.95
CA ALA A 380 10.80 16.26 21.69
C ALA A 380 10.94 17.46 22.65
N LYS A 381 12.13 17.65 23.24
CA LYS A 381 12.37 18.74 24.20
C LYS A 381 12.33 20.15 23.59
N ASP A 382 12.44 20.27 22.26
CA ASP A 382 12.44 21.55 21.56
C ASP A 382 11.03 22.13 21.39
N TYR A 383 10.01 21.37 21.77
CA TYR A 383 8.60 21.71 21.59
C TYR A 383 7.84 21.74 22.90
N ARG A 384 6.77 22.53 22.95
CA ARG A 384 6.00 22.81 24.16
C ARG A 384 4.51 22.91 23.88
N LYS A 385 3.72 22.96 24.95
CA LYS A 385 2.26 23.14 24.86
C LYS A 385 1.89 24.31 23.95
N GLY A 386 1.01 24.05 22.98
CA GLY A 386 0.59 25.00 21.96
C GLY A 386 1.23 24.78 20.57
N ASP A 387 2.29 23.97 20.49
CA ASP A 387 2.84 23.58 19.18
C ASP A 387 1.94 22.49 18.54
N SER A 388 1.44 22.73 17.33
CA SER A 388 0.75 21.73 16.49
C SER A 388 1.75 20.87 15.71
N TRP A 389 1.29 19.76 15.11
CA TRP A 389 2.13 19.00 14.18
C TRP A 389 2.67 19.88 13.05
N LEU A 390 1.85 20.82 12.56
CA LEU A 390 2.31 21.79 11.56
C LEU A 390 3.53 22.58 12.06
N SER A 391 3.46 23.16 13.27
CA SER A 391 4.56 23.96 13.81
C SER A 391 5.80 23.10 14.14
N ILE A 392 5.60 21.87 14.60
CA ILE A 392 6.68 20.91 14.86
C ILE A 392 7.43 20.59 13.55
N LEU A 393 6.70 20.17 12.53
CA LEU A 393 7.31 19.71 11.28
C LEU A 393 7.93 20.86 10.47
N THR A 394 7.22 22.01 10.35
CA THR A 394 7.76 23.17 9.62
C THR A 394 9.06 23.70 10.26
N ARG A 395 9.14 23.77 11.59
CA ARG A 395 10.39 24.16 12.27
C ARG A 395 11.48 23.10 12.15
N THR A 396 11.14 21.82 12.26
CA THR A 396 12.11 20.72 12.13
C THR A 396 12.73 20.72 10.74
N ILE A 397 11.90 20.79 9.70
CA ILE A 397 12.33 20.73 8.30
C ILE A 397 13.00 22.06 7.89
N GLY A 398 12.49 23.19 8.42
CA GLY A 398 12.95 24.53 8.04
C GLY A 398 12.14 25.12 6.89
N LEU A 399 10.85 24.72 6.78
CA LEU A 399 9.97 25.22 5.72
C LEU A 399 9.57 26.67 5.98
N SER A 400 9.65 27.49 4.91
CA SER A 400 9.29 28.91 4.94
C SER A 400 7.87 29.20 4.42
N THR A 401 7.19 28.20 3.88
CA THR A 401 5.88 28.34 3.23
C THR A 401 4.71 28.23 4.20
N THR A 402 3.61 28.91 3.88
CA THR A 402 2.35 28.83 4.64
C THR A 402 1.58 27.56 4.25
N TRP A 403 1.69 26.55 5.07
CA TRP A 403 0.95 25.30 4.95
C TRP A 403 -0.18 25.26 6.00
N SER A 404 -1.32 24.66 5.66
CA SER A 404 -2.16 24.05 6.67
C SER A 404 -1.59 22.70 7.07
N GLU A 405 -2.00 22.16 8.21
CA GLU A 405 -1.51 20.87 8.68
C GLU A 405 -1.85 19.74 7.71
N LEU A 406 -3.08 19.72 7.20
CA LEU A 406 -3.52 18.75 6.20
C LEU A 406 -2.68 18.83 4.90
N GLU A 407 -2.45 20.03 4.40
CA GLU A 407 -1.64 20.26 3.19
C GLU A 407 -0.21 19.77 3.36
N LEU A 408 0.39 20.00 4.53
CA LEU A 408 1.73 19.53 4.83
C LEU A 408 1.81 17.98 4.83
N PHE A 409 0.86 17.30 5.46
CA PHE A 409 0.83 15.84 5.45
C PHE A 409 0.59 15.28 4.05
N GLN A 410 -0.24 15.92 3.24
CA GLN A 410 -0.41 15.58 1.83
C GLN A 410 0.91 15.74 1.06
N ALA A 411 1.63 16.83 1.26
CA ALA A 411 2.94 17.03 0.64
C ALA A 411 3.96 15.96 1.06
N LEU A 412 3.98 15.59 2.34
CA LEU A 412 4.84 14.51 2.85
C LEU A 412 4.51 13.15 2.22
N GLU A 413 3.23 12.85 2.04
CA GLU A 413 2.79 11.62 1.37
C GLU A 413 3.18 11.63 -0.11
N ASN A 414 2.97 12.75 -0.82
CA ASN A 414 3.38 12.90 -2.22
C ASN A 414 4.91 12.75 -2.37
N ALA A 415 5.68 13.42 -1.52
CA ALA A 415 7.14 13.32 -1.52
C ALA A 415 7.63 11.89 -1.22
N ALA A 416 6.98 11.19 -0.31
CA ALA A 416 7.32 9.79 -0.03
C ALA A 416 7.03 8.91 -1.25
N LEU A 417 5.84 9.02 -1.84
CA LEU A 417 5.42 8.18 -2.97
C LEU A 417 6.19 8.46 -4.27
N LEU A 418 6.75 9.67 -4.40
CA LEU A 418 7.61 10.01 -5.54
C LEU A 418 8.98 9.30 -5.48
N ARG A 419 9.42 8.86 -4.29
CA ARG A 419 10.67 8.12 -4.15
C ARG A 419 10.61 6.75 -4.84
N ASN A 420 11.80 6.23 -5.17
CA ASN A 420 11.91 4.94 -5.82
C ASN A 420 11.30 3.84 -4.95
N ARG A 421 10.35 3.12 -5.53
CA ARG A 421 9.89 1.86 -4.97
C ARG A 421 11.02 0.83 -5.10
N TYR A 422 11.29 0.10 -4.03
CA TYR A 422 12.22 -1.01 -4.11
C TYR A 422 11.49 -2.22 -4.71
N LEU A 423 11.95 -2.64 -5.88
CA LEU A 423 11.49 -3.88 -6.52
C LEU A 423 12.63 -4.89 -6.48
N ASN A 424 12.36 -6.06 -5.92
CA ASN A 424 13.25 -7.20 -6.09
C ASN A 424 12.78 -8.04 -7.28
N GLU A 425 13.48 -7.93 -8.41
CA GLU A 425 13.12 -8.63 -9.66
C GLU A 425 13.09 -10.15 -9.53
N SER A 426 13.79 -10.72 -8.53
CA SER A 426 13.84 -12.18 -8.35
C SER A 426 12.59 -12.77 -7.69
N CYS A 427 11.78 -11.96 -7.01
CA CYS A 427 10.61 -12.42 -6.27
C CYS A 427 9.37 -11.53 -6.42
N ASP A 428 9.38 -10.55 -7.33
CA ASP A 428 8.27 -9.61 -7.63
C ASP A 428 7.70 -8.88 -6.40
N ILE A 429 8.52 -8.74 -5.33
CA ILE A 429 8.13 -8.06 -4.10
C ILE A 429 8.40 -6.58 -4.22
N VAL A 430 7.39 -5.75 -3.96
CA VAL A 430 7.44 -4.30 -3.96
C VAL A 430 7.42 -3.76 -2.53
N VAL A 431 8.36 -2.87 -2.19
CA VAL A 431 8.34 -2.10 -0.95
C VAL A 431 7.85 -0.70 -1.25
N GLN A 432 6.73 -0.32 -0.63
CA GLN A 432 6.16 1.02 -0.81
C GLN A 432 6.98 2.07 -0.05
N PRO A 433 7.29 3.23 -0.67
CA PRO A 433 7.99 4.32 0.00
C PRO A 433 7.18 4.88 1.16
N LYS A 434 7.86 5.34 2.22
CA LYS A 434 7.21 5.92 3.40
C LYS A 434 7.96 7.14 3.92
N CYS A 435 7.22 8.12 4.45
CA CYS A 435 7.76 9.19 5.28
C CYS A 435 7.74 8.74 6.73
N LEU A 436 8.89 8.79 7.41
CA LEU A 436 9.07 8.37 8.80
C LEU A 436 9.29 9.59 9.68
N ILE A 437 8.33 9.93 10.53
CA ILE A 437 8.44 10.99 11.52
C ILE A 437 8.86 10.37 12.86
N CYS A 438 10.14 10.53 13.21
CA CYS A 438 10.72 9.94 14.41
C CYS A 438 10.87 11.02 15.50
N VAL A 439 10.19 10.84 16.64
CA VAL A 439 10.23 11.76 17.78
C VAL A 439 11.06 11.12 18.90
N ASP A 440 12.21 11.70 19.20
CA ASP A 440 13.12 11.23 20.25
C ASP A 440 13.01 12.04 21.54
N GLY A 441 13.03 11.34 22.68
CA GLY A 441 13.15 11.91 23.98
C GLY A 441 11.85 12.55 24.52
N ILE A 442 10.71 11.90 24.33
CA ILE A 442 9.41 12.37 24.86
C ILE A 442 9.47 12.58 26.38
N ASP A 443 10.22 11.71 27.08
CA ASP A 443 10.45 11.80 28.52
C ASP A 443 11.36 12.98 28.92
N GLU A 444 12.10 13.55 28.01
CA GLU A 444 12.95 14.73 28.21
C GLU A 444 12.20 16.06 27.95
N ALA A 445 10.97 15.97 27.44
CA ALA A 445 10.16 17.14 27.15
C ALA A 445 9.63 17.81 28.41
N SER A 446 9.43 19.12 28.36
CA SER A 446 8.90 19.93 29.48
C SER A 446 7.46 19.53 29.88
N SER A 447 6.70 18.92 28.98
CA SER A 447 5.33 18.46 29.22
C SER A 447 5.06 17.18 28.42
N TRP A 448 4.97 16.06 29.11
CA TRP A 448 4.63 14.80 28.48
C TRP A 448 3.15 14.75 28.03
N SER A 449 2.24 15.43 28.77
CA SER A 449 0.82 15.48 28.40
C SER A 449 0.61 16.13 27.03
N PHE A 450 1.45 17.09 26.67
CA PHE A 450 1.49 17.66 25.33
C PHE A 450 1.80 16.59 24.26
N TRP A 451 2.82 15.76 24.50
CA TRP A 451 3.16 14.70 23.56
C TRP A 451 2.12 13.58 23.50
N LYS A 452 1.43 13.32 24.62
CA LYS A 452 0.29 12.40 24.61
C LYS A 452 -0.80 12.86 23.65
N GLU A 453 -1.20 14.14 23.73
CA GLU A 453 -2.18 14.73 22.80
C GLU A 453 -1.69 14.60 21.34
N ARG A 454 -0.42 14.90 21.07
CA ARG A 454 0.16 14.78 19.71
C ARG A 454 0.17 13.35 19.20
N ILE A 455 0.43 12.36 20.06
CA ILE A 455 0.38 10.94 19.70
C ILE A 455 -1.07 10.50 19.41
N GLU A 456 -2.03 10.94 20.21
CA GLU A 456 -3.44 10.64 19.99
C GLU A 456 -3.95 11.25 18.67
N GLU A 457 -3.55 12.46 18.34
CA GLU A 457 -3.91 13.11 17.06
C GLU A 457 -3.42 12.34 15.83
N THR A 458 -2.32 11.58 15.92
CA THR A 458 -1.87 10.78 14.77
C THR A 458 -2.90 9.76 14.31
N GLN A 459 -3.86 9.39 15.15
CA GLN A 459 -4.93 8.47 14.79
C GLN A 459 -5.85 9.05 13.71
N VAL A 460 -6.04 10.37 13.69
CA VAL A 460 -6.83 11.05 12.65
C VAL A 460 -6.18 10.87 11.27
N TYR A 461 -4.85 10.78 11.22
CA TYR A 461 -4.09 10.64 9.98
C TYR A 461 -3.96 9.20 9.49
N GLU A 462 -4.21 8.21 10.36
CA GLU A 462 -4.02 6.78 10.08
C GLU A 462 -4.79 6.32 8.83
N ASN A 463 -6.05 6.74 8.73
CA ASN A 463 -6.92 6.37 7.62
C ASN A 463 -6.72 7.24 6.36
N ILE A 464 -6.01 8.37 6.48
CA ILE A 464 -5.82 9.34 5.40
C ILE A 464 -4.47 9.12 4.73
N PHE A 465 -3.38 9.06 5.51
CA PHE A 465 -2.00 9.05 5.04
C PHE A 465 -1.29 7.73 5.36
N SER A 466 -1.55 6.68 4.59
CA SER A 466 -0.96 5.36 4.82
C SER A 466 0.57 5.31 4.66
N ASN A 467 1.14 6.27 3.94
CA ASN A 467 2.58 6.36 3.68
C ASN A 467 3.32 7.32 4.63
N VAL A 468 2.62 7.88 5.63
CA VAL A 468 3.25 8.67 6.72
C VAL A 468 3.16 7.85 8.00
N LYS A 469 4.31 7.50 8.57
CA LYS A 469 4.43 6.67 9.78
C LYS A 469 5.13 7.44 10.90
N PHE A 470 4.71 7.20 12.13
CA PHE A 470 5.23 7.87 13.32
C PHE A 470 5.97 6.88 14.22
N VAL A 471 7.18 7.24 14.63
CA VAL A 471 8.00 6.47 15.55
C VAL A 471 8.28 7.34 16.78
N PHE A 472 7.89 6.87 17.96
CA PHE A 472 8.06 7.59 19.21
C PHE A 472 9.03 6.87 20.13
N LEU A 473 9.99 7.59 20.70
CA LEU A 473 10.98 7.06 21.63
C LEU A 473 10.82 7.69 23.00
N SER A 474 10.64 6.85 24.01
CA SER A 474 10.45 7.31 25.38
C SER A 474 11.00 6.33 26.43
N ARG A 475 11.04 6.79 27.69
CA ARG A 475 11.23 5.91 28.84
C ARG A 475 9.89 5.38 29.35
N PRO A 476 9.86 4.15 29.96
CA PRO A 476 8.62 3.49 30.34
C PRO A 476 7.76 4.26 31.35
N TYR A 477 8.39 5.08 32.22
CA TYR A 477 7.67 5.78 33.28
C TYR A 477 6.77 6.93 32.76
N VAL A 478 6.96 7.38 31.55
CA VAL A 478 6.15 8.44 30.90
C VAL A 478 4.81 7.88 30.42
N PHE A 479 4.77 6.60 30.08
CA PHE A 479 3.56 5.89 29.67
C PHE A 479 3.14 4.95 30.81
N PRO A 480 2.38 5.42 31.83
CA PRO A 480 1.86 4.55 32.89
C PRO A 480 0.97 3.48 32.24
N ARG A 481 0.84 2.34 32.90
CA ARG A 481 0.23 1.05 32.50
C ARG A 481 -1.16 1.06 31.80
N TYR A 482 -1.60 2.18 31.29
CA TYR A 482 -2.87 2.37 30.58
C TYR A 482 -2.80 2.14 29.06
N TYR A 483 -1.64 1.80 28.53
CA TYR A 483 -1.51 1.36 27.15
C TYR A 483 -1.29 -0.15 27.13
N ASP A 484 -2.29 -0.91 27.53
CA ASP A 484 -2.56 -2.23 26.97
C ASP A 484 -3.14 -1.97 25.54
N LEU A 485 -2.23 -1.70 24.62
CA LEU A 485 -2.49 -1.56 23.20
C LEU A 485 -1.83 -2.70 22.45
#